data_2df1c37deef7050c12ee72bad99e7707
#
_entry.id   2df1c37deef7050c12ee72bad99e7707
#
_cell.length_a   1.000
_cell.length_b   1.000
_cell.length_c   1.000
_cell.angle_alpha   90.00
_cell.angle_beta   90.00
_cell.angle_gamma   90.00
#
_symmetry.space_group_name_H-M   'P 1'
#
loop_
_entity.id
_entity.type
_entity.pdbx_description
1 polymer ?
#
loop_
_entity_poly.entity_id
_entity_poly.type
_entity_poly.pdbx_seq_one_letter_code
_entity_poly.pdbx_strand_id
1 'polypeptide(L)'
;MKNLKIVLFAFCGLFLISCESTTIQDVSGVVTNPTYNANVKEVMTSKCIGCHSVGGQYPSLTSYPQVKASSQNGNLLCRLDASCGNIMPQSGPLPQATINMINTWANNNFPEN
;
A
#
# COMPACT_ATOMS: atom_id res chain seq x y z
N MET A 1 2.10 -63.19 -7.46
CA MET A 1 1.04 -62.16 -7.57
C MET A 1 0.82 -61.37 -6.26
N LYS A 2 1.83 -61.24 -5.40
CA LYS A 2 1.72 -60.51 -4.11
C LYS A 2 2.42 -59.16 -4.09
N ASN A 3 3.11 -58.74 -5.14
CA ASN A 3 3.97 -57.55 -5.11
C ASN A 3 3.46 -56.40 -5.96
N LEU A 4 2.22 -56.50 -6.52
CA LEU A 4 1.65 -55.42 -7.37
C LEU A 4 0.78 -54.41 -6.59
N LYS A 5 0.50 -54.67 -5.32
CA LYS A 5 -0.36 -53.77 -4.50
C LYS A 5 0.39 -52.73 -3.69
N ILE A 6 1.74 -52.80 -3.62
CA ILE A 6 2.56 -51.88 -2.81
C ILE A 6 3.05 -50.68 -3.64
N VAL A 7 3.06 -50.78 -4.96
CA VAL A 7 3.54 -49.66 -5.83
C VAL A 7 2.50 -48.57 -6.07
N LEU A 8 1.21 -48.83 -5.79
CA LEU A 8 0.14 -47.86 -6.06
C LEU A 8 -0.11 -46.85 -4.91
N PHE A 9 0.53 -47.05 -3.76
CA PHE A 9 0.34 -46.13 -2.61
C PHE A 9 1.45 -45.11 -2.42
N ALA A 10 2.50 -45.15 -3.21
CA ALA A 10 3.65 -44.25 -3.08
C ALA A 10 3.58 -43.00 -3.98
N PHE A 11 2.50 -42.81 -4.78
CA PHE A 11 2.45 -41.74 -5.77
C PHE A 11 1.40 -40.63 -5.48
N CYS A 12 0.77 -40.68 -4.31
CA CYS A 12 -0.28 -39.71 -3.97
C CYS A 12 0.14 -38.66 -2.92
N GLY A 13 1.43 -38.41 -2.74
CA GLY A 13 1.95 -37.64 -1.61
C GLY A 13 2.76 -36.39 -1.94
N LEU A 14 2.70 -35.80 -3.15
CA LEU A 14 3.54 -34.62 -3.43
C LEU A 14 2.87 -33.60 -4.37
N PHE A 15 1.76 -33.00 -3.94
CA PHE A 15 1.33 -31.73 -4.51
C PHE A 15 0.70 -30.86 -3.43
N LEU A 16 1.46 -30.51 -2.40
CA LEU A 16 1.16 -29.30 -1.65
C LEU A 16 2.01 -28.19 -2.31
N ILE A 17 1.49 -27.62 -3.41
CA ILE A 17 1.94 -26.34 -3.89
C ILE A 17 1.38 -25.34 -2.89
N SER A 18 2.20 -25.02 -1.88
CA SER A 18 1.99 -23.84 -1.05
C SER A 18 2.09 -22.62 -1.95
N CYS A 19 0.97 -22.02 -2.32
CA CYS A 19 0.95 -20.64 -2.78
C CYS A 19 1.34 -19.76 -1.60
N GLU A 20 2.62 -19.43 -1.46
CA GLU A 20 3.03 -18.28 -0.68
C GLU A 20 2.50 -17.04 -1.41
N SER A 21 1.47 -16.43 -0.86
CA SER A 21 1.09 -15.08 -1.23
C SER A 21 2.16 -14.15 -0.67
N THR A 22 3.21 -13.92 -1.46
CA THR A 22 4.12 -12.79 -1.22
C THR A 22 3.30 -11.53 -1.33
N THR A 23 2.88 -10.99 -0.20
CA THR A 23 2.34 -9.64 -0.13
C THR A 23 3.43 -8.70 -0.63
N ILE A 24 3.07 -7.81 -1.54
CA ILE A 24 3.95 -6.78 -2.16
C ILE A 24 4.76 -5.99 -1.10
N GLN A 25 4.42 -6.11 0.17
CA GLN A 25 5.08 -5.48 1.32
C GLN A 25 6.43 -6.08 1.70
N ASP A 26 6.69 -7.35 1.37
CA ASP A 26 7.96 -8.03 1.75
C ASP A 26 9.10 -7.75 0.76
N VAL A 27 8.81 -7.18 -0.42
CA VAL A 27 9.82 -6.87 -1.45
C VAL A 27 10.25 -5.41 -1.42
N SER A 28 9.54 -4.55 -0.69
CA SER A 28 9.86 -3.13 -0.61
C SER A 28 10.86 -2.89 0.52
N GLY A 29 12.14 -2.91 0.20
CA GLY A 29 13.15 -2.26 1.02
C GLY A 29 12.72 -0.83 1.37
N VAL A 30 13.19 -0.29 2.49
CA VAL A 30 12.89 1.09 2.92
C VAL A 30 13.14 2.06 1.77
N VAL A 31 12.09 2.72 1.30
CA VAL A 31 12.21 3.72 0.23
C VAL A 31 12.82 4.99 0.84
N THR A 32 14.08 5.25 0.53
CA THR A 32 14.83 6.37 1.12
C THR A 32 14.59 7.70 0.39
N ASN A 33 14.29 7.66 -0.89
CA ASN A 33 14.03 8.84 -1.72
C ASN A 33 12.71 8.67 -2.50
N PRO A 34 11.56 8.65 -1.80
CA PRO A 34 10.27 8.51 -2.47
C PRO A 34 9.94 9.75 -3.29
N THR A 35 9.31 9.52 -4.45
CA THR A 35 8.72 10.57 -5.28
C THR A 35 7.23 10.36 -5.44
N TYR A 36 6.52 11.39 -5.88
CA TYR A 36 5.08 11.25 -6.12
C TYR A 36 4.79 10.20 -7.18
N ASN A 37 5.40 10.35 -8.36
CA ASN A 37 5.11 9.49 -9.50
C ASN A 37 5.53 8.02 -9.29
N ALA A 38 6.64 7.79 -8.59
CA ALA A 38 7.13 6.43 -8.37
C ALA A 38 6.46 5.72 -7.18
N ASN A 39 6.02 6.45 -6.15
CA ASN A 39 5.63 5.84 -4.88
C ASN A 39 4.27 6.31 -4.36
N VAL A 40 4.07 7.64 -4.20
CA VAL A 40 2.90 8.19 -3.50
C VAL A 40 1.64 8.06 -4.34
N LYS A 41 1.72 8.28 -5.65
CA LYS A 41 0.61 8.21 -6.60
C LYS A 41 -0.13 6.87 -6.52
N GLU A 42 0.59 5.75 -6.43
CA GLU A 42 -0.02 4.42 -6.34
C GLU A 42 -0.84 4.26 -5.06
N VAL A 43 -0.34 4.76 -3.93
CA VAL A 43 -1.08 4.74 -2.66
C VAL A 43 -2.34 5.58 -2.78
N MET A 44 -2.25 6.79 -3.33
CA MET A 44 -3.44 7.66 -3.55
C MET A 44 -4.47 6.95 -4.42
N THR A 45 -4.03 6.39 -5.55
CA THR A 45 -4.91 5.69 -6.51
C THR A 45 -5.62 4.51 -5.89
N SER A 46 -4.91 3.69 -5.12
CA SER A 46 -5.45 2.44 -4.58
C SER A 46 -6.24 2.62 -3.28
N LYS A 47 -5.95 3.67 -2.48
CA LYS A 47 -6.47 3.80 -1.12
C LYS A 47 -7.31 5.06 -0.86
N CYS A 48 -7.17 6.11 -1.68
CA CYS A 48 -7.72 7.42 -1.36
C CYS A 48 -8.75 7.91 -2.38
N ILE A 49 -8.47 7.81 -3.69
CA ILE A 49 -9.31 8.42 -4.73
C ILE A 49 -10.70 7.79 -4.86
N GLY A 50 -10.93 6.59 -4.34
CA GLY A 50 -12.26 6.00 -4.29
C GLY A 50 -13.30 6.89 -3.58
N CYS A 51 -12.85 7.65 -2.57
CA CYS A 51 -13.66 8.66 -1.87
C CYS A 51 -13.23 10.09 -2.22
N HIS A 52 -11.93 10.34 -2.37
CA HIS A 52 -11.33 11.66 -2.58
C HIS A 52 -11.07 11.97 -4.06
N SER A 53 -12.05 11.68 -4.91
CA SER A 53 -12.05 12.02 -6.34
C SER A 53 -12.64 13.42 -6.60
N VAL A 54 -12.53 13.87 -7.85
CA VAL A 54 -13.19 15.12 -8.29
C VAL A 54 -14.71 14.96 -8.13
N GLY A 55 -15.35 15.88 -7.40
CA GLY A 55 -16.78 15.79 -7.07
C GLY A 55 -17.12 14.82 -5.92
N GLY A 56 -16.14 14.12 -5.38
CA GLY A 56 -16.27 13.28 -4.19
C GLY A 56 -16.05 14.06 -2.88
N GLN A 57 -15.52 13.37 -1.86
CA GLN A 57 -15.22 14.00 -0.58
C GLN A 57 -14.01 14.93 -0.68
N TYR A 58 -14.10 16.09 -0.05
CA TYR A 58 -12.96 17.01 0.04
C TYR A 58 -11.94 16.52 1.09
N PRO A 59 -10.61 16.65 0.82
CA PRO A 59 -9.99 17.19 -0.38
C PRO A 59 -9.97 16.17 -1.54
N SER A 60 -9.94 16.64 -2.80
CA SER A 60 -9.61 15.77 -3.94
C SER A 60 -8.13 15.42 -3.90
N LEU A 61 -7.78 14.15 -4.18
CA LEU A 61 -6.43 13.60 -4.12
C LEU A 61 -6.01 12.93 -5.43
N THR A 62 -6.56 13.39 -6.56
CA THR A 62 -6.38 12.75 -7.87
C THR A 62 -5.13 13.22 -8.64
N SER A 63 -4.44 14.24 -8.16
CA SER A 63 -3.27 14.80 -8.84
C SER A 63 -2.18 15.21 -7.85
N TYR A 64 -0.93 15.28 -8.36
CA TYR A 64 0.22 15.74 -7.57
C TYR A 64 -0.02 17.06 -6.83
N PRO A 65 -0.49 18.15 -7.50
CA PRO A 65 -0.72 19.41 -6.81
C PRO A 65 -1.74 19.31 -5.66
N GLN A 66 -2.78 18.51 -5.83
CA GLN A 66 -3.81 18.32 -4.81
C GLN A 66 -3.27 17.55 -3.59
N VAL A 67 -2.53 16.48 -3.83
CA VAL A 67 -1.92 15.69 -2.75
C VAL A 67 -0.86 16.50 -2.02
N LYS A 68 0.00 17.23 -2.75
CA LYS A 68 0.98 18.14 -2.16
C LYS A 68 0.32 19.21 -1.29
N ALA A 69 -0.70 19.91 -1.80
CA ALA A 69 -1.41 20.94 -1.05
C ALA A 69 -2.08 20.38 0.21
N SER A 70 -2.71 19.20 0.10
CA SER A 70 -3.34 18.52 1.25
C SER A 70 -2.33 18.06 2.30
N SER A 71 -1.10 17.76 1.89
CA SER A 71 -0.01 17.39 2.79
C SER A 71 0.65 18.60 3.45
N GLN A 72 0.83 19.70 2.72
CA GLN A 72 1.48 20.92 3.22
C GLN A 72 0.58 21.76 4.11
N ASN A 73 -0.66 21.99 3.67
CA ASN A 73 -1.57 22.98 4.24
C ASN A 73 -2.85 22.37 4.81
N GLY A 74 -3.05 21.07 4.58
CA GLY A 74 -4.21 20.31 5.04
C GLY A 74 -3.85 19.28 6.10
N ASN A 75 -4.75 18.32 6.26
CA ASN A 75 -4.66 17.31 7.30
C ASN A 75 -4.25 15.91 6.75
N LEU A 76 -3.72 15.80 5.52
CA LEU A 76 -3.46 14.50 4.94
C LEU A 76 -2.52 13.69 5.82
N LEU A 77 -1.36 14.22 6.17
CA LEU A 77 -0.34 13.48 6.92
C LEU A 77 -0.83 13.06 8.31
N CYS A 78 -1.41 13.98 9.06
CA CYS A 78 -1.88 13.68 10.43
C CYS A 78 -3.13 12.80 10.48
N ARG A 79 -3.84 12.65 9.36
CA ARG A 79 -4.94 11.68 9.24
C ARG A 79 -4.45 10.26 9.00
N LEU A 80 -3.24 10.07 8.47
CA LEU A 80 -2.67 8.74 8.27
C LEU A 80 -2.37 8.02 9.59
N ASP A 81 -2.05 8.77 10.64
CA ASP A 81 -1.75 8.27 12.00
C ASP A 81 -2.81 8.65 13.05
N ALA A 82 -3.91 9.24 12.62
CA ALA A 82 -5.01 9.71 13.47
C ALA A 82 -4.61 10.81 14.49
N SER A 83 -3.50 11.50 14.31
CA SER A 83 -3.04 12.54 15.26
C SER A 83 -3.87 13.82 15.24
N CYS A 84 -4.68 14.05 14.20
CA CYS A 84 -5.55 15.22 14.08
C CYS A 84 -7.03 14.90 13.81
N GLY A 85 -7.48 13.70 14.13
CA GLY A 85 -8.87 13.28 13.98
C GLY A 85 -9.00 11.81 13.52
N ASN A 86 -10.14 11.46 12.91
CA ASN A 86 -10.35 10.09 12.47
C ASN A 86 -9.29 9.66 11.45
N ILE A 87 -8.83 8.41 11.58
CA ILE A 87 -7.85 7.84 10.67
C ILE A 87 -8.35 7.80 9.21
N MET A 88 -7.43 7.97 8.28
CA MET A 88 -7.67 7.76 6.85
C MET A 88 -6.66 6.75 6.28
N PRO A 89 -7.08 5.83 5.42
CA PRO A 89 -8.46 5.59 4.98
C PRO A 89 -9.37 5.09 6.11
N GLN A 90 -10.68 5.37 6.03
CA GLN A 90 -11.67 4.90 7.04
C GLN A 90 -11.81 3.37 7.09
N SER A 91 -11.37 2.67 6.05
CA SER A 91 -11.33 1.20 5.99
C SER A 91 -10.27 0.57 6.89
N GLY A 92 -9.40 1.37 7.49
CA GLY A 92 -8.34 0.95 8.39
C GLY A 92 -6.99 1.61 8.09
N PRO A 93 -6.03 1.53 9.04
CA PRO A 93 -4.73 2.16 8.89
C PRO A 93 -3.95 1.57 7.71
N LEU A 94 -3.15 2.42 7.06
CA LEU A 94 -2.14 1.96 6.13
C LEU A 94 -1.02 1.23 6.90
N PRO A 95 -0.27 0.33 6.23
CA PRO A 95 0.93 -0.23 6.81
C PRO A 95 1.91 0.87 7.24
N GLN A 96 2.59 0.68 8.37
CA GLN A 96 3.50 1.68 8.90
C GLN A 96 4.61 2.06 7.92
N ALA A 97 5.12 1.10 7.15
CA ALA A 97 6.11 1.36 6.10
C ALA A 97 5.59 2.33 5.03
N THR A 98 4.31 2.22 4.65
CA THR A 98 3.66 3.15 3.71
C THR A 98 3.51 4.54 4.30
N ILE A 99 3.09 4.65 5.57
CA ILE A 99 3.00 5.94 6.28
C ILE A 99 4.38 6.59 6.36
N ASN A 100 5.41 5.82 6.72
CA ASN A 100 6.79 6.29 6.79
C ASN A 100 7.30 6.78 5.44
N MET A 101 6.99 6.08 4.36
CA MET A 101 7.36 6.46 2.99
C MET A 101 6.70 7.79 2.60
N ILE A 102 5.41 7.99 2.90
CA ILE A 102 4.72 9.25 2.60
C ILE A 102 5.28 10.40 3.44
N ASN A 103 5.58 10.17 4.72
CA ASN A 103 6.22 11.18 5.56
C ASN A 103 7.63 11.54 5.07
N THR A 104 8.41 10.55 4.61
CA THR A 104 9.73 10.80 4.00
C THR A 104 9.61 11.64 2.74
N TRP A 105 8.62 11.36 1.87
CA TRP A 105 8.32 12.19 0.70
C TRP A 105 8.01 13.64 1.08
N ALA A 106 7.21 13.85 2.11
CA ALA A 106 6.89 15.19 2.60
C ALA A 106 8.13 15.90 3.16
N ASN A 107 8.95 15.20 3.98
CA ASN A 107 10.19 15.74 4.54
C ASN A 107 11.24 16.08 3.47
N ASN A 108 11.24 15.39 2.34
CA ASN A 108 12.09 15.64 1.17
C ASN A 108 11.54 16.76 0.28
N ASN A 109 10.60 17.57 0.77
CA ASN A 109 10.00 18.70 0.06
C ASN A 109 9.14 18.29 -1.15
N PHE A 110 8.45 17.15 -1.03
CA PHE A 110 7.44 16.69 -1.99
C PHE A 110 7.96 16.52 -3.43
N PRO A 111 9.04 15.77 -3.70
CA PRO A 111 9.51 15.58 -5.06
C PRO A 111 8.46 14.91 -5.94
N GLU A 112 8.25 15.43 -7.16
CA GLU A 112 7.29 14.84 -8.11
C GLU A 112 7.89 13.64 -8.84
N ASN A 113 9.19 13.73 -9.26
CA ASN A 113 9.98 12.72 -9.97
C ASN A 113 11.30 12.44 -9.26
#